data_a93fa4a06bd47de3c0cd91fc9eb7f657
#
_entry.id   a93fa4a06bd47de3c0cd91fc9eb7f657
#
_cell.length_a   1.000
_cell.length_b   1.000
_cell.length_c   1.000
_cell.angle_alpha   90.00
_cell.angle_beta   90.00
_cell.angle_gamma   90.00
#
_symmetry.space_group_name_H-M   'P 1'
#
loop_
_entity.id
_entity.type
_entity.pdbx_description
1 polymer ?
#
loop_
_entity_poly.entity_id
_entity_poly.type
_entity_poly.pdbx_seq_one_letter_code
_entity_poly.pdbx_strand_id
1 'polypeptide(L)'
;MKKLSVLALSAAAVLFSASFAANAGTLKIGATPMPHAEILEHVKAAAAEKGIDLQIIEFNDYVQPNLAADDGELDGNFFQHRPYLDVFVKDHGVNLVSVCSVHIEPMGVYSNKIKDLKDLKDGALVGIPNDPTNGGRSLLLLASAGLIKVANPNDVTTTVLDITENPKNLEFRELEAAQLPRALDDLDVAVINTNYALPAGLNPNDDALLIEGSESPYVNIVAATPDKAKSADMQELAKLLTSEETAKFIREKYQGAVVPAGQIDEIK
;
A
#
# COMPACT_ATOMS: atom_id res chain seq x y z
N MET A 1 44.38 -1.02 -80.95
CA MET A 1 43.84 -2.00 -79.96
C MET A 1 43.85 -1.32 -78.62
N LYS A 2 42.70 -0.74 -78.20
CA LYS A 2 42.55 -0.05 -76.89
C LYS A 2 41.67 -0.89 -75.98
N LYS A 3 42.20 -1.31 -74.82
CA LYS A 3 41.47 -2.06 -73.82
C LYS A 3 40.69 -1.05 -72.98
N LEU A 4 39.38 -1.17 -72.96
CA LEU A 4 38.49 -0.50 -72.02
C LEU A 4 38.47 -1.31 -70.71
N SER A 5 38.90 -0.67 -69.62
CA SER A 5 38.72 -1.17 -68.26
C SER A 5 37.42 -0.64 -67.72
N VAL A 6 36.51 -1.56 -67.36
CA VAL A 6 35.26 -1.24 -66.71
C VAL A 6 35.50 -1.23 -65.18
N LEU A 7 35.38 -0.05 -64.56
CA LEU A 7 35.37 0.09 -63.10
C LEU A 7 33.92 -0.22 -62.62
N ALA A 8 33.78 -1.29 -61.83
CA ALA A 8 32.55 -1.57 -61.10
C ALA A 8 32.53 -0.78 -59.80
N LEU A 9 31.62 0.17 -59.67
CA LEU A 9 31.38 0.92 -58.46
C LEU A 9 30.38 0.12 -57.57
N SER A 10 30.91 -0.48 -56.49
CA SER A 10 30.09 -1.15 -55.49
C SER A 10 29.56 -0.10 -54.51
N ALA A 11 28.28 0.24 -54.59
CA ALA A 11 27.62 1.10 -53.61
C ALA A 11 27.24 0.23 -52.40
N ALA A 12 27.97 0.39 -51.29
CA ALA A 12 27.61 -0.18 -50.00
C ALA A 12 26.50 0.71 -49.37
N ALA A 13 25.28 0.19 -49.38
CA ALA A 13 24.16 0.78 -48.62
C ALA A 13 24.38 0.54 -47.12
N VAL A 14 24.81 1.55 -46.41
CA VAL A 14 24.84 1.57 -44.92
C VAL A 14 23.40 1.79 -44.46
N LEU A 15 22.73 0.71 -44.03
CA LEU A 15 21.47 0.80 -43.31
C LEU A 15 21.72 1.39 -41.92
N PHE A 16 21.47 2.67 -41.77
CA PHE A 16 21.41 3.34 -40.47
C PHE A 16 20.12 2.84 -39.78
N SER A 17 20.25 1.84 -38.91
CA SER A 17 19.21 1.48 -37.96
C SER A 17 19.13 2.63 -36.94
N ALA A 18 18.23 3.58 -37.17
CA ALA A 18 17.87 4.55 -36.16
C ALA A 18 17.13 3.78 -35.05
N SER A 19 17.88 3.41 -34.00
CA SER A 19 17.26 3.02 -32.74
C SER A 19 16.51 4.26 -32.24
N PHE A 20 15.19 4.27 -32.39
CA PHE A 20 14.35 5.15 -31.63
C PHE A 20 14.54 4.74 -30.17
N ALA A 21 15.41 5.44 -29.45
CA ALA A 21 15.30 5.49 -28.02
C ALA A 21 13.94 6.14 -27.75
N ALA A 22 12.94 5.34 -27.46
CA ALA A 22 11.71 5.84 -26.87
C ALA A 22 12.16 6.64 -25.63
N ASN A 23 11.84 7.92 -25.57
CA ASN A 23 12.05 8.69 -24.36
C ASN A 23 11.30 7.94 -23.26
N ALA A 24 12.04 7.36 -22.33
CA ALA A 24 11.46 6.73 -21.16
C ALA A 24 10.59 7.77 -20.45
N GLY A 25 9.29 7.51 -20.34
CA GLY A 25 8.40 8.34 -19.55
C GLY A 25 8.80 8.23 -18.08
N THR A 26 8.96 9.34 -17.39
CA THR A 26 9.17 9.31 -15.94
C THR A 26 7.81 9.13 -15.26
N LEU A 27 7.72 8.13 -14.37
CA LEU A 27 6.53 7.86 -13.57
C LEU A 27 6.90 7.95 -12.09
N LYS A 28 6.40 8.98 -11.40
CA LYS A 28 6.68 9.25 -9.98
C LYS A 28 5.57 8.68 -9.11
N ILE A 29 5.90 7.70 -8.27
CA ILE A 29 4.94 7.05 -7.36
C ILE A 29 5.36 7.30 -5.92
N GLY A 30 4.45 7.90 -5.14
CA GLY A 30 4.59 8.04 -3.69
C GLY A 30 4.26 6.74 -2.98
N ALA A 31 5.07 6.31 -2.02
CA ALA A 31 4.87 5.04 -1.32
C ALA A 31 5.36 5.10 0.13
N THR A 32 4.80 4.27 1.02
CA THR A 32 5.45 4.00 2.30
C THR A 32 6.59 2.98 2.10
N PRO A 33 7.65 3.02 2.94
CA PRO A 33 8.86 2.22 2.69
C PRO A 33 8.59 0.72 2.52
N MET A 34 7.84 0.11 3.44
CA MET A 34 7.56 -1.34 3.47
C MET A 34 6.05 -1.58 3.66
N PRO A 35 5.42 -2.47 2.90
CA PRO A 35 5.97 -3.27 1.79
C PRO A 35 5.96 -2.51 0.45
N HIS A 36 5.35 -1.33 0.36
CA HIS A 36 4.94 -0.65 -0.87
C HIS A 36 6.13 -0.25 -1.76
N ALA A 37 7.11 0.51 -1.23
CA ALA A 37 8.30 0.88 -2.00
C ALA A 37 9.12 -0.35 -2.38
N GLU A 38 9.20 -1.37 -1.53
CA GLU A 38 9.92 -2.61 -1.85
C GLU A 38 9.26 -3.38 -3.00
N ILE A 39 7.92 -3.39 -3.09
CA ILE A 39 7.18 -4.00 -4.21
C ILE A 39 7.40 -3.19 -5.49
N LEU A 40 7.42 -1.85 -5.42
CA LEU A 40 7.75 -1.00 -6.56
C LEU A 40 9.19 -1.19 -7.03
N GLU A 41 10.16 -1.29 -6.12
CA GLU A 41 11.56 -1.57 -6.47
C GLU A 41 11.72 -2.95 -7.13
N HIS A 42 10.94 -3.95 -6.73
CA HIS A 42 10.92 -5.27 -7.38
C HIS A 42 10.54 -5.18 -8.85
N VAL A 43 9.56 -4.37 -9.22
CA VAL A 43 9.09 -4.25 -10.61
C VAL A 43 9.86 -3.21 -11.43
N LYS A 44 10.75 -2.43 -10.83
CA LYS A 44 11.45 -1.29 -11.46
C LYS A 44 12.27 -1.68 -12.69
N ALA A 45 12.97 -2.82 -12.64
CA ALA A 45 13.73 -3.30 -13.80
C ALA A 45 12.82 -3.69 -14.97
N ALA A 46 11.70 -4.38 -14.69
CA ALA A 46 10.72 -4.73 -15.70
C ALA A 46 10.00 -3.48 -16.28
N ALA A 47 9.76 -2.46 -15.44
CA ALA A 47 9.24 -1.17 -15.89
C ALA A 47 10.22 -0.47 -16.85
N ALA A 48 11.52 -0.48 -16.53
CA ALA A 48 12.55 0.09 -17.40
C ALA A 48 12.62 -0.61 -18.78
N GLU A 49 12.45 -1.93 -18.83
CA GLU A 49 12.36 -2.68 -20.10
C GLU A 49 11.15 -2.27 -20.95
N LYS A 50 10.11 -1.70 -20.31
CA LYS A 50 8.92 -1.14 -20.97
C LYS A 50 9.08 0.35 -21.32
N GLY A 51 10.23 0.95 -21.04
CA GLY A 51 10.49 2.37 -21.30
C GLY A 51 9.93 3.29 -20.20
N ILE A 52 9.70 2.78 -18.99
CA ILE A 52 9.21 3.55 -17.84
C ILE A 52 10.36 3.78 -16.86
N ASP A 53 10.75 5.05 -16.65
CA ASP A 53 11.64 5.45 -15.55
C ASP A 53 10.82 5.60 -14.26
N LEU A 54 10.70 4.51 -13.49
CA LEU A 54 9.94 4.49 -12.25
C LEU A 54 10.73 5.15 -11.13
N GLN A 55 10.24 6.31 -10.66
CA GLN A 55 10.77 7.05 -9.52
C GLN A 55 9.88 6.84 -8.30
N ILE A 56 10.46 6.34 -7.22
CA ILE A 56 9.77 6.02 -5.97
C ILE A 56 10.10 7.10 -4.95
N ILE A 57 9.07 7.77 -4.44
CA ILE A 57 9.19 8.83 -3.44
C ILE A 57 8.59 8.32 -2.13
N GLU A 58 9.44 8.15 -1.12
CA GLU A 58 9.01 7.59 0.16
C GLU A 58 8.36 8.63 1.07
N PHE A 59 7.26 8.24 1.71
CA PHE A 59 6.50 8.99 2.70
C PHE A 59 6.33 8.17 3.98
N ASN A 60 6.30 8.86 5.12
CA ASN A 60 6.13 8.22 6.44
C ASN A 60 4.77 8.55 7.09
N ASP A 61 3.82 9.05 6.31
CA ASP A 61 2.45 9.38 6.75
C ASP A 61 1.44 8.97 5.68
N TYR A 62 0.13 9.07 6.02
CA TYR A 62 -0.94 8.66 5.11
C TYR A 62 -1.68 9.85 4.44
N VAL A 63 -1.30 11.09 4.73
CA VAL A 63 -1.98 12.29 4.21
C VAL A 63 -1.26 12.83 2.97
N GLN A 64 0.05 13.06 3.10
CA GLN A 64 0.85 13.72 2.07
C GLN A 64 0.86 13.01 0.72
N PRO A 65 0.92 11.65 0.61
CA PRO A 65 0.92 11.00 -0.70
C PRO A 65 -0.32 11.27 -1.54
N ASN A 66 -1.51 11.41 -0.90
CA ASN A 66 -2.74 11.73 -1.62
C ASN A 66 -2.77 13.19 -2.08
N LEU A 67 -2.36 14.12 -1.22
CA LEU A 67 -2.29 15.54 -1.58
C LEU A 67 -1.29 15.78 -2.71
N ALA A 68 -0.09 15.21 -2.63
CA ALA A 68 0.94 15.32 -3.67
C ALA A 68 0.51 14.70 -5.02
N ALA A 69 -0.30 13.63 -5.00
CA ALA A 69 -0.83 13.05 -6.22
C ALA A 69 -1.95 13.92 -6.83
N ASP A 70 -2.81 14.51 -6.00
CA ASP A 70 -3.87 15.42 -6.46
C ASP A 70 -3.29 16.73 -7.02
N ASP A 71 -2.26 17.28 -6.37
CA ASP A 71 -1.54 18.49 -6.79
C ASP A 71 -0.65 18.28 -8.04
N GLY A 72 -0.47 17.02 -8.48
CA GLY A 72 0.33 16.67 -9.65
C GLY A 72 1.83 16.63 -9.43
N GLU A 73 2.30 16.66 -8.18
CA GLU A 73 3.71 16.45 -7.81
C GLU A 73 4.13 14.99 -8.00
N LEU A 74 3.16 14.06 -7.86
CA LEU A 74 3.27 12.63 -8.14
C LEU A 74 2.33 12.25 -9.28
N ASP A 75 2.68 11.19 -10.01
CA ASP A 75 1.79 10.58 -11.00
C ASP A 75 0.77 9.63 -10.35
N GLY A 76 1.04 9.18 -9.13
CA GLY A 76 0.18 8.35 -8.31
C GLY A 76 0.83 7.99 -6.99
N ASN A 77 0.14 7.19 -6.19
CA ASN A 77 0.67 6.69 -4.94
C ASN A 77 0.29 5.22 -4.70
N PHE A 78 1.07 4.57 -3.82
CA PHE A 78 0.87 3.19 -3.40
C PHE A 78 1.22 3.10 -1.92
N PHE A 79 0.22 3.21 -1.02
CA PHE A 79 0.41 3.20 0.43
C PHE A 79 -0.88 2.88 1.20
N GLN A 80 -2.03 2.89 0.54
CA GLN A 80 -3.36 2.94 1.15
C GLN A 80 -4.25 1.80 0.69
N HIS A 81 -5.20 1.45 1.51
CA HIS A 81 -6.29 0.54 1.14
C HIS A 81 -7.51 1.30 0.61
N ARG A 82 -8.37 0.59 -0.13
CA ARG A 82 -9.54 1.17 -0.79
C ARG A 82 -10.46 1.97 0.14
N PRO A 83 -10.89 1.46 1.32
CA PRO A 83 -11.75 2.24 2.21
C PRO A 83 -11.11 3.55 2.67
N TYR A 84 -9.77 3.60 2.82
CA TYR A 84 -9.06 4.84 3.16
C TYR A 84 -9.17 5.86 2.02
N LEU A 85 -8.92 5.44 0.77
CA LEU A 85 -9.06 6.33 -0.40
C LEU A 85 -10.47 6.88 -0.50
N ASP A 86 -11.50 6.04 -0.35
CA ASP A 86 -12.90 6.42 -0.50
C ASP A 86 -13.30 7.51 0.51
N VAL A 87 -12.87 7.37 1.77
CA VAL A 87 -13.11 8.37 2.82
C VAL A 87 -12.26 9.62 2.58
N PHE A 88 -10.98 9.46 2.24
CA PHE A 88 -10.08 10.58 2.00
C PHE A 88 -10.57 11.49 0.85
N VAL A 89 -10.98 10.90 -0.27
CA VAL A 89 -11.56 11.62 -1.42
C VAL A 89 -12.79 12.42 -0.99
N LYS A 90 -13.68 11.81 -0.21
CA LYS A 90 -14.91 12.47 0.27
C LYS A 90 -14.61 13.64 1.22
N ASP A 91 -13.67 13.44 2.14
CA ASP A 91 -13.44 14.40 3.24
C ASP A 91 -12.52 15.55 2.82
N HIS A 92 -11.57 15.30 1.91
CA HIS A 92 -10.60 16.30 1.43
C HIS A 92 -10.94 16.88 0.05
N GLY A 93 -11.89 16.29 -0.69
CA GLY A 93 -12.31 16.77 -2.01
C GLY A 93 -11.27 16.57 -3.11
N VAL A 94 -10.29 15.66 -2.90
CA VAL A 94 -9.28 15.33 -3.90
C VAL A 94 -9.85 14.47 -5.03
N ASN A 95 -9.25 14.54 -6.22
CA ASN A 95 -9.71 13.82 -7.40
C ASN A 95 -8.84 12.60 -7.70
N LEU A 96 -8.88 11.60 -6.83
CA LEU A 96 -8.12 10.37 -6.99
C LEU A 96 -9.04 9.16 -7.20
N VAL A 97 -8.58 8.22 -8.02
CA VAL A 97 -9.26 6.94 -8.30
C VAL A 97 -8.28 5.79 -8.11
N SER A 98 -8.79 4.61 -7.80
CA SER A 98 -7.99 3.40 -7.76
C SER A 98 -7.64 2.94 -9.17
N VAL A 99 -6.39 2.52 -9.36
CA VAL A 99 -5.85 1.98 -10.62
C VAL A 99 -5.81 0.46 -10.60
N CYS A 100 -5.29 -0.11 -9.54
CA CYS A 100 -5.21 -1.55 -9.32
C CYS A 100 -5.12 -1.88 -7.83
N SER A 101 -5.58 -3.07 -7.49
CA SER A 101 -5.41 -3.72 -6.19
C SER A 101 -4.16 -4.60 -6.24
N VAL A 102 -3.31 -4.58 -5.22
CA VAL A 102 -2.02 -5.29 -5.23
C VAL A 102 -1.92 -6.34 -4.14
N HIS A 103 -2.20 -5.99 -2.89
CA HIS A 103 -2.05 -6.89 -1.75
C HIS A 103 -2.95 -6.50 -0.57
N ILE A 104 -3.05 -7.40 0.39
CA ILE A 104 -3.68 -7.18 1.69
C ILE A 104 -2.60 -7.24 2.77
N GLU A 105 -2.71 -6.35 3.74
CA GLU A 105 -1.89 -6.32 4.94
C GLU A 105 -2.79 -6.59 6.16
N PRO A 106 -2.83 -7.82 6.69
CA PRO A 106 -3.59 -8.11 7.89
C PRO A 106 -3.13 -7.25 9.06
N MET A 107 -4.04 -6.48 9.65
CA MET A 107 -3.74 -5.64 10.82
C MET A 107 -3.58 -6.50 12.06
N GLY A 108 -2.64 -6.15 12.95
CA GLY A 108 -2.35 -6.91 14.16
C GLY A 108 -2.50 -6.11 15.45
N VAL A 109 -2.78 -6.84 16.54
CA VAL A 109 -2.75 -6.32 17.92
C VAL A 109 -1.46 -6.78 18.58
N TYR A 110 -0.68 -5.86 19.11
CA TYR A 110 0.65 -6.13 19.68
C TYR A 110 0.76 -5.64 21.11
N SER A 111 1.67 -6.27 21.86
CA SER A 111 2.00 -5.86 23.25
C SER A 111 3.42 -6.24 23.62
N ASN A 112 4.10 -5.34 24.37
CA ASN A 112 5.34 -5.67 25.07
C ASN A 112 5.10 -6.15 26.50
N LYS A 113 3.84 -6.03 27.01
CA LYS A 113 3.51 -6.30 28.43
C LYS A 113 2.80 -7.63 28.67
N ILE A 114 2.01 -8.11 27.71
CA ILE A 114 1.24 -9.36 27.83
C ILE A 114 1.51 -10.29 26.64
N LYS A 115 1.18 -11.57 26.79
CA LYS A 115 1.35 -12.60 25.77
C LYS A 115 0.05 -13.21 25.29
N ASP A 116 -1.07 -12.93 25.96
CA ASP A 116 -2.43 -13.35 25.60
C ASP A 116 -3.39 -12.20 25.90
N LEU A 117 -4.35 -11.93 25.02
CA LEU A 117 -5.37 -10.90 25.22
C LEU A 117 -6.28 -11.18 26.42
N LYS A 118 -6.34 -12.45 26.90
CA LYS A 118 -7.04 -12.79 28.15
C LYS A 118 -6.39 -12.14 29.37
N ASP A 119 -5.11 -11.83 29.31
CA ASP A 119 -4.35 -11.18 30.39
C ASP A 119 -4.57 -9.66 30.46
N LEU A 120 -5.31 -9.08 29.49
CA LEU A 120 -5.71 -7.67 29.54
C LEU A 120 -6.46 -7.37 30.84
N LYS A 121 -5.95 -6.39 31.56
CA LYS A 121 -6.57 -5.92 32.81
C LYS A 121 -7.75 -5.01 32.54
N ASP A 122 -8.58 -4.86 33.56
CA ASP A 122 -9.61 -3.83 33.61
C ASP A 122 -8.95 -2.44 33.54
N GLY A 123 -9.48 -1.55 32.69
CA GLY A 123 -8.91 -0.21 32.43
C GLY A 123 -7.63 -0.22 31.59
N ALA A 124 -7.32 -1.33 30.88
CA ALA A 124 -6.12 -1.38 30.03
C ALA A 124 -6.15 -0.34 28.90
N LEU A 125 -4.98 0.29 28.66
CA LEU A 125 -4.81 1.33 27.66
C LEU A 125 -4.51 0.72 26.27
N VAL A 126 -5.38 1.00 25.31
CA VAL A 126 -5.34 0.48 23.93
C VAL A 126 -5.01 1.59 22.95
N GLY A 127 -3.87 1.50 22.25
CA GLY A 127 -3.52 2.40 21.16
C GLY A 127 -4.17 1.99 19.84
N ILE A 128 -4.76 2.95 19.13
CA ILE A 128 -5.34 2.75 17.80
C ILE A 128 -4.97 3.91 16.88
N PRO A 129 -4.95 3.72 15.53
CA PRO A 129 -4.79 4.82 14.58
C PRO A 129 -5.88 5.89 14.73
N ASN A 130 -5.50 7.15 14.51
CA ASN A 130 -6.41 8.29 14.64
C ASN A 130 -7.14 8.67 13.34
N ASP A 131 -6.84 8.01 12.22
CA ASP A 131 -7.60 8.21 10.99
C ASP A 131 -8.92 7.40 11.01
N PRO A 132 -9.99 7.91 10.36
CA PRO A 132 -11.32 7.31 10.50
C PRO A 132 -11.39 5.83 10.15
N THR A 133 -10.70 5.40 9.09
CA THR A 133 -10.83 4.03 8.59
C THR A 133 -9.93 3.03 9.31
N ASN A 134 -8.68 3.40 9.66
CA ASN A 134 -7.83 2.50 10.45
C ASN A 134 -8.24 2.48 11.92
N GLY A 135 -8.72 3.60 12.48
CA GLY A 135 -9.36 3.64 13.80
C GLY A 135 -10.57 2.71 13.85
N GLY A 136 -11.49 2.86 12.90
CA GLY A 136 -12.67 1.98 12.78
C GLY A 136 -12.30 0.52 12.60
N ARG A 137 -11.36 0.20 11.68
CA ARG A 137 -10.82 -1.14 11.46
C ARG A 137 -10.27 -1.76 12.75
N SER A 138 -9.55 -0.95 13.55
CA SER A 138 -9.02 -1.40 14.84
C SER A 138 -10.13 -1.79 15.82
N LEU A 139 -11.17 -0.98 15.93
CA LEU A 139 -12.32 -1.28 16.78
C LEU A 139 -13.07 -2.52 16.30
N LEU A 140 -13.24 -2.69 14.99
CA LEU A 140 -13.85 -3.89 14.41
C LEU A 140 -13.02 -5.15 14.67
N LEU A 141 -11.69 -5.06 14.61
CA LEU A 141 -10.81 -6.17 14.96
C LEU A 141 -10.93 -6.55 16.44
N LEU A 142 -10.93 -5.59 17.36
CA LEU A 142 -11.15 -5.84 18.79
C LEU A 142 -12.53 -6.39 19.08
N ALA A 143 -13.55 -5.93 18.36
CA ALA A 143 -14.92 -6.45 18.48
C ALA A 143 -15.02 -7.90 17.99
N SER A 144 -14.31 -8.27 16.92
CA SER A 144 -14.28 -9.65 16.42
C SER A 144 -13.72 -10.64 17.45
N ALA A 145 -12.80 -10.17 18.32
CA ALA A 145 -12.26 -10.93 19.44
C ALA A 145 -13.13 -10.91 20.71
N GLY A 146 -14.28 -10.21 20.68
CA GLY A 146 -15.19 -10.11 21.82
C GLY A 146 -14.69 -9.21 22.95
N LEU A 147 -13.68 -8.37 22.72
CA LEU A 147 -13.15 -7.43 23.71
C LEU A 147 -14.08 -6.24 23.91
N ILE A 148 -14.76 -5.81 22.87
CA ILE A 148 -15.78 -4.75 22.88
C ILE A 148 -16.95 -5.16 21.96
N LYS A 149 -18.04 -4.39 21.99
CA LYS A 149 -19.05 -4.39 20.93
C LYS A 149 -19.25 -2.99 20.39
N VAL A 150 -19.46 -2.88 19.10
CA VAL A 150 -19.76 -1.63 18.40
C VAL A 150 -21.20 -1.63 17.88
N ALA A 151 -21.79 -0.46 17.66
CA ALA A 151 -23.17 -0.31 17.23
C ALA A 151 -23.42 -0.93 15.84
N ASN A 152 -22.47 -0.77 14.90
CA ASN A 152 -22.53 -1.33 13.56
C ASN A 152 -21.22 -2.03 13.19
N PRO A 153 -21.17 -3.37 13.17
CA PRO A 153 -19.94 -4.11 12.84
C PRO A 153 -19.55 -4.07 11.35
N ASN A 154 -20.36 -3.42 10.49
CA ASN A 154 -20.07 -3.24 9.08
C ASN A 154 -19.65 -1.80 8.73
N ASP A 155 -19.57 -0.92 9.72
CA ASP A 155 -19.14 0.47 9.50
C ASP A 155 -17.64 0.59 9.64
N VAL A 156 -16.94 0.79 8.52
CA VAL A 156 -15.48 0.95 8.46
C VAL A 156 -15.00 2.27 9.10
N THR A 157 -15.92 3.19 9.40
CA THR A 157 -15.64 4.49 10.04
C THR A 157 -16.14 4.55 11.49
N THR A 158 -16.47 3.39 12.09
CA THR A 158 -16.90 3.33 13.50
C THR A 158 -15.85 3.97 14.42
N THR A 159 -16.31 4.66 15.45
CA THR A 159 -15.46 5.43 16.38
C THR A 159 -15.58 4.86 17.81
N VAL A 160 -14.75 5.34 18.72
CA VAL A 160 -14.83 4.98 20.14
C VAL A 160 -16.17 5.36 20.77
N LEU A 161 -16.89 6.31 20.19
CA LEU A 161 -18.22 6.72 20.64
C LEU A 161 -19.32 5.70 20.28
N ASP A 162 -19.04 4.83 19.31
CA ASP A 162 -19.97 3.79 18.85
C ASP A 162 -19.80 2.48 19.62
N ILE A 163 -18.92 2.44 20.64
CA ILE A 163 -18.75 1.28 21.51
C ILE A 163 -19.99 1.13 22.40
N THR A 164 -20.70 0.03 22.26
CA THR A 164 -21.94 -0.25 23.03
C THR A 164 -21.69 -1.14 24.26
N GLU A 165 -20.67 -1.99 24.22
CA GLU A 165 -20.22 -2.78 25.37
C GLU A 165 -18.68 -2.76 25.45
N ASN A 166 -18.18 -2.54 26.66
CA ASN A 166 -16.75 -2.53 26.98
C ASN A 166 -16.52 -3.17 28.36
N PRO A 167 -16.61 -4.51 28.44
CA PRO A 167 -16.65 -5.21 29.73
C PRO A 167 -15.38 -5.12 30.56
N LYS A 168 -14.25 -4.77 29.91
CA LYS A 168 -12.98 -4.55 30.59
C LYS A 168 -12.65 -3.07 30.81
N ASN A 169 -13.59 -2.15 30.56
CA ASN A 169 -13.39 -0.72 30.69
C ASN A 169 -12.12 -0.22 29.96
N LEU A 170 -11.83 -0.78 28.75
CA LEU A 170 -10.66 -0.43 27.98
C LEU A 170 -10.65 1.07 27.69
N GLU A 171 -9.49 1.70 27.86
CA GLU A 171 -9.27 3.09 27.54
C GLU A 171 -8.56 3.21 26.18
N PHE A 172 -9.06 4.06 25.29
CA PHE A 172 -8.52 4.19 23.95
C PHE A 172 -7.66 5.44 23.81
N ARG A 173 -6.47 5.27 23.19
CA ARG A 173 -5.61 6.37 22.79
C ARG A 173 -5.46 6.36 21.27
N GLU A 174 -6.01 7.38 20.63
CA GLU A 174 -5.90 7.58 19.21
C GLU A 174 -4.60 8.31 18.87
N LEU A 175 -3.73 7.70 18.07
CA LEU A 175 -2.42 8.21 17.67
C LEU A 175 -2.25 8.11 16.14
N GLU A 176 -1.38 8.94 15.58
CA GLU A 176 -0.94 8.69 14.22
C GLU A 176 -0.40 7.26 14.07
N ALA A 177 -0.81 6.55 13.01
CA ALA A 177 -0.48 5.15 12.80
C ALA A 177 1.04 4.89 12.85
N ALA A 178 1.85 5.82 12.31
CA ALA A 178 3.31 5.77 12.34
C ALA A 178 3.93 5.84 13.75
N GLN A 179 3.19 6.35 14.75
CA GLN A 179 3.68 6.50 16.11
C GLN A 179 3.40 5.28 16.99
N LEU A 180 2.41 4.45 16.63
CA LEU A 180 1.95 3.32 17.44
C LEU A 180 3.05 2.32 17.80
N PRO A 181 3.96 1.91 16.88
CA PRO A 181 5.04 1.00 17.24
C PRO A 181 5.96 1.55 18.34
N ARG A 182 6.23 2.86 18.31
CA ARG A 182 7.08 3.52 19.31
C ARG A 182 6.39 3.77 20.64
N ALA A 183 5.06 3.88 20.62
CA ALA A 183 4.24 4.09 21.82
C ALA A 183 3.92 2.76 22.54
N LEU A 184 4.31 1.60 21.99
CA LEU A 184 3.90 0.28 22.47
C LEU A 184 4.34 0.01 23.94
N ASP A 185 5.48 0.58 24.39
CA ASP A 185 5.93 0.43 25.77
C ASP A 185 5.04 1.20 26.77
N ASP A 186 4.42 2.29 26.34
CA ASP A 186 3.51 3.12 27.14
C ASP A 186 2.08 2.59 27.17
N LEU A 187 1.72 1.73 26.21
CA LEU A 187 0.38 1.13 26.06
C LEU A 187 0.34 -0.27 26.66
N ASP A 188 -0.85 -0.78 26.95
CA ASP A 188 -1.01 -2.19 27.31
C ASP A 188 -1.08 -3.07 26.07
N VAL A 189 -1.77 -2.60 25.03
CA VAL A 189 -1.76 -3.13 23.67
C VAL A 189 -1.87 -2.00 22.66
N ALA A 190 -1.45 -2.25 21.41
CA ALA A 190 -1.70 -1.35 20.29
C ALA A 190 -2.15 -2.15 19.06
N VAL A 191 -3.09 -1.58 18.31
CA VAL A 191 -3.49 -2.09 16.99
C VAL A 191 -2.67 -1.36 15.95
N ILE A 192 -1.81 -2.08 15.22
CA ILE A 192 -0.79 -1.49 14.36
C ILE A 192 -0.96 -1.99 12.94
N ASN A 193 -0.94 -1.06 11.98
CA ASN A 193 -0.89 -1.37 10.56
C ASN A 193 0.41 -2.09 10.20
N THR A 194 0.35 -3.11 9.37
CA THR A 194 1.48 -3.99 9.06
C THR A 194 2.65 -3.26 8.41
N ASN A 195 2.39 -2.23 7.58
CA ASN A 195 3.45 -1.41 6.99
C ASN A 195 4.24 -0.58 8.02
N TYR A 196 3.73 -0.38 9.24
CA TYR A 196 4.45 0.22 10.36
C TYR A 196 4.97 -0.83 11.35
N ALA A 197 4.30 -1.98 11.47
CA ALA A 197 4.75 -3.08 12.32
C ALA A 197 6.05 -3.71 11.78
N LEU A 198 6.10 -4.06 10.50
CA LEU A 198 7.25 -4.71 9.88
C LEU A 198 8.56 -3.93 10.02
N PRO A 199 8.64 -2.61 9.70
CA PRO A 199 9.87 -1.84 9.92
C PRO A 199 10.27 -1.70 11.38
N ALA A 200 9.32 -1.85 12.32
CA ALA A 200 9.58 -1.86 13.76
C ALA A 200 10.03 -3.24 14.29
N GLY A 201 10.17 -4.24 13.41
CA GLY A 201 10.56 -5.60 13.77
C GLY A 201 9.42 -6.44 14.35
N LEU A 202 8.15 -6.03 14.16
CA LEU A 202 6.97 -6.76 14.59
C LEU A 202 6.39 -7.52 13.39
N ASN A 203 6.51 -8.84 13.42
CA ASN A 203 5.91 -9.70 12.39
C ASN A 203 4.47 -10.05 12.80
N PRO A 204 3.45 -9.72 12.00
CA PRO A 204 2.06 -10.00 12.36
C PRO A 204 1.78 -11.50 12.58
N ASN A 205 2.48 -12.40 11.90
CA ASN A 205 2.28 -13.84 12.06
C ASN A 205 2.87 -14.40 13.37
N ASP A 206 3.96 -13.79 13.88
CA ASP A 206 4.73 -14.32 15.00
C ASP A 206 4.50 -13.53 16.29
N ASP A 207 4.31 -12.21 16.19
CA ASP A 207 4.30 -11.29 17.31
C ASP A 207 2.91 -10.75 17.68
N ALA A 208 1.93 -10.82 16.77
CA ALA A 208 0.59 -10.34 17.06
C ALA A 208 -0.16 -11.26 18.02
N LEU A 209 -0.81 -10.67 19.03
CA LEU A 209 -1.74 -11.36 19.94
C LEU A 209 -3.08 -11.68 19.27
N LEU A 210 -3.42 -10.91 18.25
CA LEU A 210 -4.57 -11.07 17.38
C LEU A 210 -4.21 -10.51 16.02
N ILE A 211 -4.56 -11.22 14.97
CA ILE A 211 -4.36 -10.80 13.58
C ILE A 211 -5.69 -10.82 12.83
N GLU A 212 -5.90 -9.85 11.96
CA GLU A 212 -7.03 -9.81 11.04
C GLU A 212 -6.98 -10.99 10.05
N GLY A 213 -8.15 -11.46 9.63
CA GLY A 213 -8.24 -12.50 8.60
C GLY A 213 -7.78 -11.99 7.22
N SER A 214 -7.31 -12.91 6.37
CA SER A 214 -6.90 -12.59 4.99
C SER A 214 -8.07 -12.22 4.06
N GLU A 215 -9.30 -12.55 4.43
CA GLU A 215 -10.53 -12.13 3.75
C GLU A 215 -10.94 -10.74 4.25
N SER A 216 -10.31 -9.70 3.70
CA SER A 216 -10.41 -8.33 4.21
C SER A 216 -10.79 -7.36 3.10
N PRO A 217 -11.68 -6.37 3.33
CA PRO A 217 -11.99 -5.32 2.37
C PRO A 217 -10.83 -4.31 2.20
N TYR A 218 -9.81 -4.39 3.06
CA TYR A 218 -8.71 -3.43 3.13
C TYR A 218 -7.58 -3.78 2.17
N VAL A 219 -7.93 -4.04 0.89
CA VAL A 219 -6.93 -4.28 -0.15
C VAL A 219 -6.15 -3.01 -0.46
N ASN A 220 -4.83 -3.09 -0.48
CA ASN A 220 -3.93 -2.00 -0.82
C ASN A 220 -3.89 -1.78 -2.34
N ILE A 221 -3.97 -0.51 -2.72
CA ILE A 221 -4.21 -0.07 -4.09
C ILE A 221 -3.17 0.95 -4.54
N VAL A 222 -2.92 0.99 -5.85
CA VAL A 222 -2.35 2.18 -6.50
C VAL A 222 -3.48 3.16 -6.77
N ALA A 223 -3.28 4.43 -6.40
CA ALA A 223 -4.23 5.51 -6.68
C ALA A 223 -3.57 6.63 -7.49
N ALA A 224 -4.33 7.27 -8.37
CA ALA A 224 -3.88 8.37 -9.21
C ALA A 224 -5.08 9.28 -9.58
N THR A 225 -4.82 10.46 -10.14
CA THR A 225 -5.89 11.23 -10.79
C THR A 225 -6.43 10.47 -12.00
N PRO A 226 -7.71 10.69 -12.42
CA PRO A 226 -8.32 9.94 -13.53
C PRO A 226 -7.52 9.97 -14.84
N ASP A 227 -6.88 11.10 -15.15
CA ASP A 227 -6.07 11.24 -16.37
C ASP A 227 -4.76 10.43 -16.25
N LYS A 228 -4.09 10.51 -15.11
CA LYS A 228 -2.87 9.73 -14.85
C LYS A 228 -3.17 8.24 -14.77
N ALA A 229 -4.27 7.86 -14.15
CA ALA A 229 -4.73 6.47 -14.06
C ALA A 229 -4.90 5.81 -15.44
N LYS A 230 -5.37 6.58 -16.44
CA LYS A 230 -5.57 6.10 -17.82
C LYS A 230 -4.31 6.16 -18.70
N SER A 231 -3.20 6.71 -18.21
CA SER A 231 -1.96 6.80 -18.98
C SER A 231 -1.39 5.41 -19.29
N ALA A 232 -0.71 5.27 -20.43
CA ALA A 232 -0.14 3.99 -20.85
C ALA A 232 0.89 3.47 -19.84
N ASP A 233 1.73 4.35 -19.29
CA ASP A 233 2.78 3.99 -18.33
C ASP A 233 2.16 3.50 -17.00
N MET A 234 1.11 4.19 -16.49
CA MET A 234 0.41 3.76 -15.28
C MET A 234 -0.29 2.41 -15.46
N GLN A 235 -0.92 2.19 -16.61
CA GLN A 235 -1.56 0.92 -16.93
C GLN A 235 -0.55 -0.23 -17.09
N GLU A 236 0.65 0.05 -17.61
CA GLU A 236 1.71 -0.95 -17.67
C GLU A 236 2.28 -1.24 -16.28
N LEU A 237 2.49 -0.22 -15.44
CA LEU A 237 2.86 -0.41 -14.03
C LEU A 237 1.81 -1.27 -13.29
N ALA A 238 0.51 -1.01 -13.50
CA ALA A 238 -0.56 -1.81 -12.91
C ALA A 238 -0.47 -3.30 -13.30
N LYS A 239 -0.16 -3.62 -14.57
CA LYS A 239 0.04 -5.01 -15.02
C LYS A 239 1.24 -5.67 -14.34
N LEU A 240 2.35 -4.94 -14.18
CA LEU A 240 3.53 -5.45 -13.48
C LEU A 240 3.21 -5.74 -12.01
N LEU A 241 2.56 -4.82 -11.32
CA LEU A 241 2.22 -4.96 -9.90
C LEU A 241 1.20 -6.07 -9.63
N THR A 242 0.31 -6.36 -10.59
CA THR A 242 -0.69 -7.43 -10.49
C THR A 242 -0.26 -8.75 -11.12
N SER A 243 0.99 -8.86 -11.57
CA SER A 243 1.52 -10.05 -12.20
C SER A 243 1.74 -11.19 -11.21
N GLU A 244 1.77 -12.44 -11.71
CA GLU A 244 2.12 -13.61 -10.88
C GLU A 244 3.58 -13.54 -10.38
N GLU A 245 4.48 -12.87 -11.09
CA GLU A 245 5.84 -12.64 -10.64
C GLU A 245 5.88 -11.78 -9.37
N THR A 246 5.14 -10.66 -9.36
CA THR A 246 4.99 -9.81 -8.18
C THR A 246 4.28 -10.55 -7.04
N ALA A 247 3.24 -11.31 -7.34
CA ALA A 247 2.55 -12.13 -6.34
C ALA A 247 3.47 -13.17 -5.70
N LYS A 248 4.34 -13.80 -6.49
CA LYS A 248 5.37 -14.73 -6.01
C LYS A 248 6.38 -14.02 -5.11
N PHE A 249 6.90 -12.86 -5.53
CA PHE A 249 7.80 -12.04 -4.72
C PHE A 249 7.18 -11.70 -3.35
N ILE A 250 5.92 -11.24 -3.33
CA ILE A 250 5.21 -10.92 -2.08
C ILE A 250 5.12 -12.16 -1.17
N ARG A 251 4.74 -13.33 -1.71
CA ARG A 251 4.65 -14.57 -0.92
C ARG A 251 5.99 -14.99 -0.32
N GLU A 252 7.05 -14.94 -1.14
CA GLU A 252 8.39 -15.37 -0.73
C GLU A 252 9.02 -14.40 0.28
N LYS A 253 8.86 -13.09 0.07
CA LYS A 253 9.48 -12.08 0.92
C LYS A 253 8.78 -11.91 2.26
N TYR A 254 7.45 -11.85 2.26
CA TYR A 254 6.67 -11.50 3.47
C TYR A 254 6.05 -12.73 4.16
N GLN A 255 6.12 -13.92 3.58
CA GLN A 255 5.75 -15.20 4.20
C GLN A 255 4.38 -15.17 4.89
N GLY A 256 3.40 -14.50 4.28
CA GLY A 256 2.03 -14.38 4.79
C GLY A 256 1.75 -13.12 5.62
N ALA A 257 2.76 -12.35 6.04
CA ALA A 257 2.54 -11.04 6.67
C ALA A 257 1.92 -10.03 5.68
N VAL A 258 2.17 -10.23 4.39
CA VAL A 258 1.53 -9.53 3.27
C VAL A 258 1.02 -10.57 2.28
N VAL A 259 -0.24 -10.43 1.85
CA VAL A 259 -0.93 -11.41 1.00
C VAL A 259 -1.24 -10.81 -0.36
N PRO A 260 -0.77 -11.40 -1.48
CA PRO A 260 -1.06 -10.85 -2.80
C PRO A 260 -2.56 -10.93 -3.13
N ALA A 261 -3.10 -9.88 -3.76
CA ALA A 261 -4.49 -9.73 -4.15
C ALA A 261 -4.61 -8.95 -5.48
N GLY A 262 -3.75 -9.29 -6.45
CA GLY A 262 -3.58 -8.54 -7.69
C GLY A 262 -4.84 -8.52 -8.57
N GLN A 263 -5.37 -7.31 -8.85
CA GLN A 263 -6.46 -7.05 -9.77
C GLN A 263 -6.34 -5.65 -10.36
N ILE A 264 -6.52 -5.52 -11.68
CA ILE A 264 -6.62 -4.20 -12.34
C ILE A 264 -8.05 -3.72 -12.22
N ASP A 265 -8.22 -2.46 -11.82
CA ASP A 265 -9.53 -1.85 -11.62
C ASP A 265 -10.09 -1.25 -12.91
N GLU A 266 -11.42 -1.27 -13.05
CA GLU A 266 -12.07 -0.53 -14.12
C GLU A 266 -12.12 0.97 -13.76
N ILE A 267 -11.40 1.78 -14.53
CA ILE A 267 -11.37 3.24 -14.35
C ILE A 267 -12.55 3.84 -15.12
N LYS A 268 -13.54 4.30 -14.39
CA LYS A 268 -14.76 4.93 -14.95
C LYS A 268 -14.54 6.36 -15.39
#